data_6300bb339e35426f0e5d4fff2a85dbc1
#
_entry.id   6300bb339e35426f0e5d4fff2a85dbc1
#
_cell.length_a   1.000
_cell.length_b   1.000
_cell.length_c   1.000
_cell.angle_alpha   90.00
_cell.angle_beta   90.00
_cell.angle_gamma   90.00
#
_symmetry.space_group_name_H-M   'P 1'
#
loop_
_entity.id
_entity.type
_entity.pdbx_description
1 polymer ?
#
loop_
_entity_poly.entity_id
_entity_poly.type
_entity_poly.pdbx_seq_one_letter_code
_entity_poly.pdbx_strand_id
1 'polypeptide(L)'
;MTDLMNELAARLDRQKVALLWLVCATGNTIYAAIQIFTFVNRQIDSSGAAPAAFDAMALWYFGIVCSIWIIPALLPLVARRRAAILCSFLLGSFLVVTSVAGGLFDGMRDGFHIAATAILAVALPGVYAARASWRLLRVAEAPANLVNASDI
;
A
#
# COMPACT_ATOMS: atom_id res chain seq x y z
N MET A 1 4.68 -4.31 35.36
CA MET A 1 5.16 -3.12 34.62
C MET A 1 5.73 -3.47 33.26
N THR A 2 6.48 -4.56 33.13
CA THR A 2 7.03 -5.09 31.85
C THR A 2 5.94 -5.45 30.83
N ASP A 3 4.84 -6.08 31.24
CA ASP A 3 3.76 -6.50 30.34
C ASP A 3 3.04 -5.32 29.68
N LEU A 4 2.80 -4.25 30.45
CA LEU A 4 2.19 -3.03 29.92
C LEU A 4 3.07 -2.35 28.85
N MET A 5 4.39 -2.33 29.09
CA MET A 5 5.36 -1.78 28.16
C MET A 5 5.42 -2.59 26.85
N ASN A 6 5.37 -3.93 26.94
CA ASN A 6 5.36 -4.81 25.80
C ASN A 6 4.07 -4.65 24.97
N GLU A 7 2.91 -4.51 25.64
CA GLU A 7 1.64 -4.27 24.93
C GLU A 7 1.63 -2.93 24.21
N LEU A 8 2.18 -1.89 24.85
CA LEU A 8 2.29 -0.55 24.25
C LEU A 8 3.20 -0.57 23.02
N ALA A 9 4.37 -1.23 23.12
CA ALA A 9 5.29 -1.38 22.01
C ALA A 9 4.64 -2.11 20.83
N ALA A 10 3.92 -3.21 21.07
CA ALA A 10 3.21 -3.96 20.03
C ALA A 10 2.10 -3.13 19.37
N ARG A 11 1.42 -2.26 20.10
CA ARG A 11 0.44 -1.32 19.54
C ARG A 11 1.10 -0.30 18.62
N LEU A 12 2.20 0.30 19.06
CA LEU A 12 2.94 1.29 18.28
C LEU A 12 3.47 0.70 16.96
N ASP A 13 3.97 -0.52 17.01
CA ASP A 13 4.46 -1.19 15.79
C ASP A 13 3.34 -1.45 14.77
N ARG A 14 2.13 -1.84 15.22
CA ARG A 14 0.96 -2.01 14.33
C ARG A 14 0.50 -0.69 13.74
N GLN A 15 0.46 0.37 14.54
CA GLN A 15 0.13 1.71 14.05
C GLN A 15 1.15 2.19 13.01
N LYS A 16 2.43 1.93 13.24
CA LYS A 16 3.49 2.24 12.28
C LYS A 16 3.29 1.51 10.94
N VAL A 17 2.97 0.22 10.97
CA VAL A 17 2.66 -0.55 9.75
C VAL A 17 1.44 0.03 9.04
N ALA A 18 0.36 0.31 9.77
CA ALA A 18 -0.85 0.90 9.20
C ALA A 18 -0.60 2.26 8.54
N LEU A 19 0.17 3.15 9.21
CA LEU A 19 0.55 4.45 8.67
C LEU A 19 1.40 4.32 7.39
N LEU A 20 2.33 3.39 7.35
CA LEU A 20 3.16 3.16 6.16
C LEU A 20 2.31 2.69 4.97
N TRP A 21 1.34 1.79 5.19
CA TRP A 21 0.39 1.39 4.15
C TRP A 21 -0.53 2.53 3.73
N LEU A 22 -0.92 3.41 4.65
CA LEU A 22 -1.71 4.60 4.32
C LEU A 22 -0.91 5.58 3.45
N VAL A 23 0.39 5.76 3.72
CA VAL A 23 1.28 6.55 2.86
C VAL A 23 1.35 5.95 1.46
N CYS A 24 1.43 4.61 1.32
CA CYS A 24 1.36 3.95 0.02
C CYS A 24 0.03 4.21 -0.70
N ALA A 25 -1.09 4.14 0.02
CA ALA A 25 -2.42 4.43 -0.54
C ALA A 25 -2.51 5.87 -1.07
N THR A 26 -1.99 6.83 -0.31
CA THR A 26 -1.89 8.24 -0.73
C THR A 26 -1.00 8.39 -1.96
N GLY A 27 0.16 7.74 -1.96
CA GLY A 27 1.08 7.73 -3.09
C GLY A 27 0.43 7.16 -4.37
N ASN A 28 -0.32 6.07 -4.24
CA ASN A 28 -1.08 5.51 -5.36
C ASN A 28 -2.15 6.47 -5.88
N THR A 29 -2.82 7.20 -5.00
CA THR A 29 -3.81 8.22 -5.41
C THR A 29 -3.15 9.35 -6.20
N ILE A 30 -1.97 9.81 -5.78
CA ILE A 30 -1.17 10.82 -6.51
C ILE A 30 -0.78 10.28 -7.88
N TYR A 31 -0.27 9.05 -7.95
CA TYR A 31 0.09 8.39 -9.20
C TYR A 31 -1.10 8.29 -10.16
N ALA A 32 -2.25 7.85 -9.65
CA ALA A 32 -3.48 7.74 -10.41
C ALA A 32 -3.99 9.10 -10.92
N ALA A 33 -3.90 10.16 -10.11
CA ALA A 33 -4.25 11.52 -10.54
C ALA A 33 -3.37 11.99 -11.70
N ILE A 34 -2.06 11.76 -11.65
CA ILE A 34 -1.13 12.11 -12.73
C ILE A 34 -1.48 11.37 -14.02
N GLN A 35 -1.84 10.08 -13.93
CA GLN A 35 -2.28 9.32 -15.09
C GLN A 35 -3.55 9.90 -15.72
N ILE A 36 -4.54 10.25 -14.90
CA ILE A 36 -5.78 10.88 -15.38
C ILE A 36 -5.47 12.19 -16.11
N PHE A 37 -4.65 13.07 -15.53
CA PHE A 37 -4.25 14.32 -16.19
C PHE A 37 -3.52 14.08 -17.50
N THR A 38 -2.62 13.12 -17.57
CA THR A 38 -1.91 12.76 -18.79
C THR A 38 -2.88 12.25 -19.87
N PHE A 39 -3.84 11.41 -19.48
CA PHE A 39 -4.88 10.91 -20.40
C PHE A 39 -5.75 12.07 -20.94
N VAL A 40 -6.22 12.95 -20.07
CA VAL A 40 -7.05 14.11 -20.45
C VAL A 40 -6.29 15.03 -21.39
N ASN A 41 -5.04 15.37 -21.12
CA ASN A 41 -4.23 16.21 -22.00
C ASN A 41 -4.09 15.60 -23.38
N ARG A 42 -3.80 14.30 -23.49
CA ARG A 42 -3.72 13.62 -24.77
C ARG A 42 -5.03 13.65 -25.55
N GLN A 43 -6.15 13.47 -24.85
CA GLN A 43 -7.45 13.52 -25.49
C GLN A 43 -7.76 14.90 -26.06
N ILE A 44 -7.39 15.96 -25.32
CA ILE A 44 -7.54 17.34 -25.79
C ILE A 44 -6.68 17.59 -27.05
N ASP A 45 -5.41 17.16 -27.01
CA ASP A 45 -4.46 17.36 -28.12
C ASP A 45 -4.88 16.59 -29.38
N SER A 46 -5.49 15.40 -29.22
CA SER A 46 -5.84 14.54 -30.36
C SER A 46 -7.20 14.84 -30.99
N SER A 47 -8.17 15.36 -30.23
CA SER A 47 -9.56 15.46 -30.68
C SER A 47 -10.04 16.87 -31.01
N GLY A 48 -9.24 17.90 -30.77
CA GLY A 48 -9.56 19.28 -31.20
C GLY A 48 -10.84 19.90 -30.66
N ALA A 49 -11.65 19.22 -29.85
CA ALA A 49 -12.82 19.75 -29.16
C ALA A 49 -13.80 18.69 -28.55
N ALA A 50 -13.57 17.39 -28.72
CA ALA A 50 -14.47 16.41 -28.07
C ALA A 50 -14.16 16.32 -26.57
N PRO A 51 -15.14 16.54 -25.68
CA PRO A 51 -14.92 16.42 -24.24
C PRO A 51 -14.50 14.99 -23.91
N ALA A 52 -13.45 14.83 -23.09
CA ALA A 52 -13.08 13.54 -22.56
C ALA A 52 -14.23 13.01 -21.70
N ALA A 53 -14.97 12.04 -22.21
CA ALA A 53 -16.04 11.38 -21.46
C ALA A 53 -15.47 10.13 -20.79
N PHE A 54 -15.52 10.07 -19.47
CA PHE A 54 -15.29 8.85 -18.75
C PHE A 54 -16.56 8.02 -18.68
N ASP A 55 -16.46 6.76 -19.12
CA ASP A 55 -17.57 5.81 -18.96
C ASP A 55 -17.81 5.57 -17.45
N ALA A 56 -19.08 5.44 -17.06
CA ALA A 56 -19.48 5.17 -15.69
C ALA A 56 -18.82 3.91 -15.12
N MET A 57 -18.63 2.88 -15.95
CA MET A 57 -17.93 1.64 -15.57
C MET A 57 -16.46 1.90 -15.23
N ALA A 58 -15.78 2.73 -16.00
CA ALA A 58 -14.39 3.11 -15.73
C ALA A 58 -14.23 3.86 -14.40
N LEU A 59 -15.19 4.75 -14.08
CA LEU A 59 -15.21 5.46 -12.79
C LEU A 59 -15.42 4.52 -11.61
N TRP A 60 -16.34 3.55 -11.72
CA TRP A 60 -16.53 2.53 -10.70
C TRP A 60 -15.28 1.68 -10.50
N TYR A 61 -14.67 1.19 -11.58
CA TYR A 61 -13.44 0.43 -11.53
C TYR A 61 -12.32 1.20 -10.82
N PHE A 62 -12.14 2.46 -11.19
CA PHE A 62 -11.15 3.34 -10.56
C PHE A 62 -11.41 3.52 -9.07
N GLY A 63 -12.67 3.80 -8.69
CA GLY A 63 -13.06 3.94 -7.28
C GLY A 63 -12.78 2.69 -6.46
N ILE A 64 -13.09 1.50 -6.98
CA ILE A 64 -12.80 0.22 -6.32
C ILE A 64 -11.30 0.00 -6.17
N VAL A 65 -10.52 0.23 -7.23
CA VAL A 65 -9.06 0.06 -7.20
C VAL A 65 -8.41 0.99 -6.19
N CYS A 66 -8.83 2.25 -6.12
CA CYS A 66 -8.32 3.17 -5.09
C CYS A 66 -8.73 2.77 -3.68
N SER A 67 -9.96 2.28 -3.50
CA SER A 67 -10.48 1.88 -2.18
C SER A 67 -9.79 0.64 -1.62
N ILE A 68 -9.39 -0.30 -2.46
CA ILE A 68 -8.70 -1.53 -2.05
C ILE A 68 -7.38 -1.24 -1.32
N TRP A 69 -6.72 -0.12 -1.63
CA TRP A 69 -5.49 0.31 -0.99
C TRP A 69 -5.62 0.66 0.50
N ILE A 70 -6.84 0.90 0.97
CA ILE A 70 -7.11 1.19 2.38
C ILE A 70 -7.06 -0.11 3.21
N ILE A 71 -7.36 -1.26 2.61
CA ILE A 71 -7.45 -2.55 3.32
C ILE A 71 -6.13 -2.93 4.03
N PRO A 72 -4.95 -2.90 3.39
CA PRO A 72 -3.69 -3.21 4.07
C PRO A 72 -3.41 -2.32 5.29
N ALA A 73 -3.88 -1.07 5.29
CA ALA A 73 -3.71 -0.16 6.42
C ALA A 73 -4.68 -0.47 7.57
N LEU A 74 -5.91 -0.89 7.27
CA LEU A 74 -6.92 -1.19 8.29
C LEU A 74 -6.68 -2.53 9.00
N LEU A 75 -6.22 -3.55 8.28
CA LEU A 75 -6.07 -4.91 8.82
C LEU A 75 -5.23 -4.97 10.12
N PRO A 76 -4.05 -4.34 10.24
CA PRO A 76 -3.26 -4.38 11.47
C PRO A 76 -3.90 -3.63 12.64
N LEU A 77 -4.82 -2.69 12.38
CA LEU A 77 -5.51 -1.91 13.40
C LEU A 77 -6.73 -2.66 13.95
N VAL A 78 -7.51 -3.29 13.07
CA VAL A 78 -8.78 -3.94 13.43
C VAL A 78 -8.55 -5.33 14.02
N ALA A 79 -7.63 -6.11 13.48
CA ALA A 79 -7.42 -7.48 13.91
C ALA A 79 -6.01 -7.69 14.49
N ARG A 80 -5.98 -8.11 15.77
CA ARG A 80 -4.72 -8.42 16.49
C ARG A 80 -4.11 -9.77 16.09
N ARG A 81 -4.78 -10.53 15.22
CA ARG A 81 -4.37 -11.88 14.80
C ARG A 81 -3.21 -11.79 13.80
N ARG A 82 -2.26 -12.72 13.92
CA ARG A 82 -1.13 -12.86 13.00
C ARG A 82 -1.59 -12.96 11.54
N ALA A 83 -2.68 -13.67 11.28
CA ALA A 83 -3.26 -13.80 9.94
C ALA A 83 -3.61 -12.45 9.30
N ALA A 84 -4.10 -11.47 10.08
CA ALA A 84 -4.42 -10.15 9.57
C ALA A 84 -3.16 -9.37 9.14
N ILE A 85 -2.07 -9.49 9.90
CA ILE A 85 -0.79 -8.87 9.54
C ILE A 85 -0.22 -9.52 8.27
N LEU A 86 -0.33 -10.86 8.16
CA LEU A 86 0.09 -11.58 6.97
C LEU A 86 -0.74 -11.18 5.74
N CYS A 87 -2.07 -11.11 5.87
CA CYS A 87 -2.96 -10.63 4.80
C CYS A 87 -2.63 -9.18 4.40
N SER A 88 -2.39 -8.30 5.38
CA SER A 88 -1.96 -6.92 5.12
C SER A 88 -0.65 -6.86 4.33
N PHE A 89 0.35 -7.66 4.75
CA PHE A 89 1.63 -7.76 4.07
C PHE A 89 1.50 -8.27 2.63
N LEU A 90 0.79 -9.38 2.42
CA LEU A 90 0.63 -10.00 1.10
C LEU A 90 -0.16 -9.10 0.14
N LEU A 91 -1.32 -8.59 0.61
CA LEU A 91 -2.15 -7.71 -0.21
C LEU A 91 -1.43 -6.40 -0.52
N GLY A 92 -0.84 -5.76 0.47
CA GLY A 92 -0.12 -4.50 0.27
C GLY A 92 1.08 -4.67 -0.68
N SER A 93 1.87 -5.75 -0.51
CA SER A 93 3.00 -6.04 -1.41
C SER A 93 2.54 -6.31 -2.84
N PHE A 94 1.45 -7.05 -3.03
CA PHE A 94 0.86 -7.29 -4.34
C PHE A 94 0.42 -5.98 -5.02
N LEU A 95 -0.27 -5.10 -4.28
CA LEU A 95 -0.71 -3.80 -4.78
C LEU A 95 0.47 -2.90 -5.18
N VAL A 96 1.54 -2.88 -4.37
CA VAL A 96 2.76 -2.12 -4.68
C VAL A 96 3.41 -2.64 -5.96
N VAL A 97 3.61 -3.96 -6.07
CA VAL A 97 4.24 -4.57 -7.25
C VAL A 97 3.45 -4.29 -8.52
N THR A 98 2.13 -4.47 -8.48
CA THR A 98 1.26 -4.23 -9.64
C THR A 98 1.23 -2.75 -10.05
N SER A 99 1.15 -1.82 -9.09
CA SER A 99 1.18 -0.38 -9.39
C SER A 99 2.53 0.08 -9.94
N VAL A 100 3.63 -0.43 -9.39
CA VAL A 100 4.97 -0.10 -9.90
C VAL A 100 5.18 -0.67 -11.31
N ALA A 101 4.77 -1.92 -11.54
CA ALA A 101 4.86 -2.53 -12.88
C ALA A 101 4.03 -1.74 -13.90
N GLY A 102 2.78 -1.38 -13.56
CA GLY A 102 1.94 -0.51 -14.38
C GLY A 102 2.60 0.85 -14.63
N GLY A 103 3.09 1.49 -13.57
CA GLY A 103 3.75 2.79 -13.67
C GLY A 103 5.03 2.79 -14.52
N LEU A 104 5.80 1.70 -14.49
CA LEU A 104 6.96 1.55 -15.38
C LEU A 104 6.52 1.38 -16.84
N PHE A 105 5.50 0.55 -17.09
CA PHE A 105 4.96 0.35 -18.42
C PHE A 105 4.39 1.64 -19.01
N ASP A 106 3.56 2.34 -18.24
CA ASP A 106 2.96 3.61 -18.65
C ASP A 106 4.03 4.70 -18.80
N GLY A 107 5.06 4.69 -17.95
CA GLY A 107 6.18 5.62 -18.03
C GLY A 107 7.01 5.49 -19.30
N MET A 108 7.15 4.28 -19.85
CA MET A 108 7.79 4.05 -21.15
C MET A 108 6.96 4.58 -22.31
N ARG A 109 5.64 4.58 -22.16
CA ARG A 109 4.70 4.99 -23.21
C ARG A 109 4.35 6.47 -23.13
N ASP A 110 4.16 6.99 -21.92
CA ASP A 110 3.48 8.25 -21.65
C ASP A 110 4.41 9.30 -21.04
N GLY A 111 5.63 8.91 -20.67
CA GLY A 111 6.67 9.80 -20.17
C GLY A 111 7.24 9.42 -18.81
N PHE A 112 8.53 9.63 -18.64
CA PHE A 112 9.32 9.21 -17.48
C PHE A 112 8.78 9.74 -16.13
N HIS A 113 8.08 10.86 -16.13
CA HIS A 113 7.47 11.43 -14.90
C HIS A 113 6.46 10.48 -14.25
N ILE A 114 5.75 9.65 -15.04
CA ILE A 114 4.80 8.64 -14.52
C ILE A 114 5.56 7.52 -13.81
N ALA A 115 6.61 6.99 -14.44
CA ALA A 115 7.46 5.98 -13.82
C ALA A 115 8.14 6.51 -12.55
N ALA A 116 8.68 7.72 -12.59
CA ALA A 116 9.30 8.36 -11.42
C ALA A 116 8.30 8.52 -10.26
N THR A 117 7.06 8.91 -10.54
CA THR A 117 6.02 9.03 -9.52
C THR A 117 5.66 7.67 -8.93
N ALA A 118 5.50 6.63 -9.75
CA ALA A 118 5.23 5.28 -9.25
C ALA A 118 6.35 4.76 -8.33
N ILE A 119 7.61 5.04 -8.68
CA ILE A 119 8.75 4.65 -7.85
C ILE A 119 8.79 5.44 -6.54
N LEU A 120 8.71 6.76 -6.60
CA LEU A 120 8.89 7.61 -5.43
C LEU A 120 7.69 7.58 -4.49
N ALA A 121 6.48 7.59 -5.03
CA ALA A 121 5.26 7.69 -4.23
C ALA A 121 4.69 6.32 -3.81
N VAL A 122 5.01 5.23 -4.52
CA VAL A 122 4.46 3.90 -4.24
C VAL A 122 5.54 2.89 -3.87
N ALA A 123 6.59 2.72 -4.70
CA ALA A 123 7.59 1.68 -4.45
C ALA A 123 8.38 1.94 -3.17
N LEU A 124 8.86 3.17 -2.98
CA LEU A 124 9.71 3.53 -1.85
C LEU A 124 8.99 3.35 -0.50
N PRO A 125 7.81 3.96 -0.25
CA PRO A 125 7.06 3.69 0.98
C PRO A 125 6.59 2.23 1.07
N GLY A 126 6.29 1.56 -0.05
CA GLY A 126 5.90 0.15 -0.10
C GLY A 126 6.97 -0.79 0.44
N VAL A 127 8.24 -0.57 0.09
CA VAL A 127 9.36 -1.34 0.63
C VAL A 127 9.48 -1.16 2.15
N TYR A 128 9.30 0.05 2.66
CA TYR A 128 9.31 0.30 4.10
C TYR A 128 8.13 -0.35 4.81
N ALA A 129 6.93 -0.28 4.23
CA ALA A 129 5.73 -0.91 4.76
C ALA A 129 5.86 -2.45 4.81
N ALA A 130 6.36 -3.05 3.72
CA ALA A 130 6.62 -4.49 3.64
C ALA A 130 7.66 -4.95 4.67
N ARG A 131 8.77 -4.22 4.82
CA ARG A 131 9.80 -4.51 5.84
C ARG A 131 9.25 -4.40 7.27
N ALA A 132 8.47 -3.38 7.55
CA ALA A 132 7.86 -3.19 8.88
C ALA A 132 6.85 -4.32 9.18
N SER A 133 6.00 -4.67 8.22
CA SER A 133 5.05 -5.79 8.34
C SER A 133 5.76 -7.12 8.57
N TRP A 134 6.84 -7.38 7.83
CA TRP A 134 7.65 -8.59 7.98
C TRP A 134 8.33 -8.69 9.35
N ARG A 135 8.86 -7.58 9.87
CA ARG A 135 9.42 -7.54 11.23
C ARG A 135 8.36 -7.85 12.28
N LEU A 136 7.17 -7.27 12.14
CA LEU A 136 6.06 -7.51 13.06
C LEU A 136 5.61 -8.98 13.03
N LEU A 137 5.60 -9.63 11.86
CA LEU A 137 5.31 -11.06 11.72
C LEU A 137 6.34 -11.93 12.43
N ARG A 138 7.63 -11.62 12.33
CA ARG A 138 8.71 -12.36 12.99
C ARG A 138 8.67 -12.23 14.52
N VAL A 139 8.36 -11.05 15.05
CA VAL A 139 8.21 -10.84 16.49
C VAL A 139 7.02 -11.65 17.03
N ALA A 140 5.94 -11.78 16.25
CA ALA A 140 4.79 -12.62 16.61
C ALA A 140 5.10 -14.14 16.53
N GLU A 141 6.24 -14.53 15.97
CA GLU A 141 6.73 -15.93 15.91
C GLU A 141 7.65 -16.32 17.05
N ALA A 142 8.24 -15.35 17.79
CA ALA A 142 9.13 -15.65 18.90
C ALA A 142 8.38 -16.49 19.94
N PRO A 143 8.80 -17.75 20.19
CA PRO A 143 7.94 -18.74 20.78
C PRO A 143 7.76 -18.53 22.29
N ALA A 144 6.56 -18.86 22.76
CA ALA A 144 6.26 -19.18 24.16
C ALA A 144 7.16 -20.29 24.78
N ASN A 145 8.06 -20.86 24.00
CA ASN A 145 8.92 -22.00 24.36
C ASN A 145 10.03 -21.65 25.35
N LEU A 146 10.32 -20.37 25.58
CA LEU A 146 11.35 -19.98 26.57
C LEU A 146 10.80 -19.85 27.98
N VAL A 147 9.47 -19.78 28.15
CA VAL A 147 8.85 -19.70 29.49
C VAL A 147 8.83 -21.08 30.18
N ASN A 148 8.74 -22.17 29.42
CA ASN A 148 8.67 -23.54 29.97
C ASN A 148 10.05 -24.17 30.24
N ALA A 149 11.14 -23.51 29.89
CA ALA A 149 12.49 -24.04 30.13
C ALA A 149 13.09 -23.56 31.49
N SER A 150 12.42 -22.67 32.21
CA SER A 150 12.87 -22.17 33.50
C SER A 150 12.24 -22.90 34.72
N ASP A 151 11.31 -23.83 34.44
CA ASP A 151 10.59 -24.57 35.51
C ASP A 151 11.06 -26.04 35.62
N ILE A 152 12.24 -26.38 35.10
CA ILE A 152 12.95 -27.64 35.36
C ILE A 152 14.30 -27.34 36.02
#